data_5ed38471248c33657c5fbaa46cfb0f1c
#
_entry.id   5ed38471248c33657c5fbaa46cfb0f1c
#
_cell.length_a   1.000
_cell.length_b   1.000
_cell.length_c   1.000
_cell.angle_alpha   90.00
_cell.angle_beta   90.00
_cell.angle_gamma   90.00
#
_symmetry.space_group_name_H-M   'P 1'
#
loop_
_entity.id
_entity.type
_entity.pdbx_description
1 polymer ?
#
loop_
_entity_poly.entity_id
_entity_poly.type
_entity_poly.pdbx_seq_one_letter_code
_entity_poly.pdbx_strand_id
1 'polypeptide(L)'
;MGIVCGFIAASLDGYIADRNGGLDWLTPFDDVDSGYGAFIATIGTVVMGRTTFETVAAMPGDWLYAGTRVLVVTSRPLAGAPAGVEPWHDGVPALIAHLGESAGEDVWVVGGGGLQAAFIAAGALDRLDLFVIPVLLGGGVPLFPAEATPARRLTLVETESYANGMVRLRYALS
;
A
#
# COMPACT_ATOMS: atom_id res chain seq x y z
N MET A 1 -7.84 -18.74 -3.81
CA MET A 1 -7.90 -17.28 -3.92
C MET A 1 -6.78 -16.74 -3.06
N GLY A 2 -5.92 -15.90 -3.63
CA GLY A 2 -4.88 -15.21 -2.85
C GLY A 2 -5.50 -14.21 -1.88
N ILE A 3 -4.73 -13.70 -0.95
CA ILE A 3 -5.18 -12.68 -0.01
C ILE A 3 -5.01 -11.28 -0.61
N VAL A 4 -5.87 -10.35 -0.21
CA VAL A 4 -5.69 -8.92 -0.48
C VAL A 4 -5.02 -8.30 0.74
N CYS A 5 -3.84 -7.70 0.56
CA CYS A 5 -3.05 -7.22 1.68
C CYS A 5 -2.54 -5.79 1.47
N GLY A 6 -2.31 -5.10 2.59
CA GLY A 6 -1.55 -3.87 2.70
C GLY A 6 -0.16 -4.17 3.27
N PHE A 7 0.85 -3.48 2.75
CA PHE A 7 2.22 -3.50 3.27
C PHE A 7 2.72 -2.07 3.16
N ILE A 8 2.75 -1.34 4.26
CA ILE A 8 2.92 0.11 4.23
C ILE A 8 3.65 0.63 5.46
N ALA A 9 4.50 1.63 5.26
CA ALA A 9 5.16 2.37 6.33
C ALA A 9 4.37 3.64 6.66
N ALA A 10 4.29 3.96 7.95
CA ALA A 10 3.75 5.21 8.44
C ALA A 10 4.61 5.77 9.56
N SER A 11 4.65 7.10 9.68
CA SER A 11 5.25 7.77 10.82
C SER A 11 4.51 7.41 12.11
N LEU A 12 5.15 7.61 13.27
CA LEU A 12 4.54 7.33 14.58
C LEU A 12 3.24 8.11 14.79
N ASP A 13 3.12 9.30 14.18
CA ASP A 13 1.92 10.13 14.21
C ASP A 13 0.96 9.88 13.03
N GLY A 14 1.15 8.79 12.26
CA GLY A 14 0.16 8.22 11.35
C GLY A 14 0.14 8.79 9.93
N TYR A 15 1.25 9.32 9.42
CA TYR A 15 1.36 9.82 8.06
C TYR A 15 2.20 8.90 7.17
N ILE A 16 1.79 8.74 5.90
CA ILE A 16 2.48 7.92 4.89
C ILE A 16 3.37 8.74 3.95
N ALA A 17 3.20 10.05 3.94
CA ALA A 17 4.04 11.01 3.23
C ALA A 17 4.04 12.34 3.98
N ASP A 18 5.06 13.16 3.79
CA ASP A 18 5.13 14.49 4.36
C ASP A 18 4.11 15.46 3.73
N ARG A 19 4.12 16.73 4.14
CA ARG A 19 3.17 17.76 3.65
C ARG A 19 3.31 18.07 2.16
N ASN A 20 4.45 17.72 1.55
CA ASN A 20 4.73 17.90 0.13
C ASN A 20 4.54 16.60 -0.66
N GLY A 21 4.13 15.51 -0.01
CA GLY A 21 4.02 14.18 -0.60
C GLY A 21 5.36 13.44 -0.69
N GLY A 22 6.42 13.95 -0.03
CA GLY A 22 7.76 13.38 -0.03
C GLY A 22 7.87 12.15 0.88
N LEU A 23 8.81 11.26 0.54
CA LEU A 23 9.11 10.01 1.23
C LEU A 23 10.53 9.94 1.79
N ASP A 24 11.33 11.00 1.66
CA ASP A 24 12.75 11.04 2.05
C ASP A 24 12.98 10.71 3.55
N TRP A 25 11.96 10.92 4.37
CA TRP A 25 11.97 10.57 5.79
C TRP A 25 12.07 9.07 6.06
N LEU A 26 11.81 8.20 5.07
CA LEU A 26 11.97 6.75 5.15
C LEU A 26 13.42 6.31 4.92
N THR A 27 14.20 7.06 4.14
CA THR A 27 15.56 6.69 3.73
C THR A 27 16.47 6.28 4.89
N PRO A 28 16.46 6.92 6.08
CA PRO A 28 17.28 6.50 7.20
C PRO A 28 16.95 5.11 7.77
N PHE A 29 15.84 4.50 7.35
CA PHE A 29 15.33 3.23 7.86
C PHE A 29 15.39 2.08 6.84
N ASP A 30 16.06 2.30 5.69
CA ASP A 30 16.25 1.29 4.64
C ASP A 30 17.42 0.32 4.95
N ASP A 31 18.05 0.45 6.11
CA ASP A 31 19.24 -0.30 6.53
C ASP A 31 18.95 -1.68 7.13
N VAL A 32 17.68 -2.05 7.24
CA VAL A 32 17.25 -3.36 7.77
C VAL A 32 16.43 -4.14 6.75
N ASP A 33 16.54 -5.46 6.78
CA ASP A 33 15.65 -6.32 6.00
C ASP A 33 14.25 -6.33 6.62
N SER A 34 13.33 -5.61 6.01
CA SER A 34 11.93 -5.56 6.41
C SER A 34 11.09 -6.77 5.94
N GLY A 35 11.72 -7.72 5.26
CA GLY A 35 11.04 -8.85 4.62
C GLY A 35 10.35 -8.49 3.30
N TYR A 36 10.63 -7.32 2.73
CA TYR A 36 10.01 -6.86 1.48
C TYR A 36 10.27 -7.81 0.31
N GLY A 37 11.50 -8.35 0.18
CA GLY A 37 11.85 -9.28 -0.89
C GLY A 37 11.01 -10.56 -0.87
N ALA A 38 10.79 -11.15 0.30
CA ALA A 38 9.93 -12.32 0.47
C ALA A 38 8.45 -11.96 0.23
N PHE A 39 8.01 -10.78 0.66
CA PHE A 39 6.66 -10.29 0.47
C PHE A 39 6.34 -10.10 -1.02
N ILE A 40 7.15 -9.33 -1.75
CA ILE A 40 6.87 -9.02 -3.16
C ILE A 40 6.89 -10.25 -4.05
N ALA A 41 7.65 -11.29 -3.68
CA ALA A 41 7.72 -12.55 -4.42
C ALA A 41 6.38 -13.34 -4.39
N THR A 42 5.46 -13.04 -3.46
CA THR A 42 4.13 -13.66 -3.39
C THR A 42 3.06 -12.89 -4.17
N ILE A 43 3.38 -11.66 -4.60
CA ILE A 43 2.41 -10.72 -5.17
C ILE A 43 2.29 -10.91 -6.69
N GLY A 44 1.11 -11.27 -7.15
CA GLY A 44 0.78 -11.35 -8.57
C GLY A 44 0.18 -10.06 -9.14
N THR A 45 -0.52 -9.30 -8.31
CA THR A 45 -1.15 -8.03 -8.72
C THR A 45 -0.90 -6.93 -7.69
N VAL A 46 -0.46 -5.79 -8.18
CA VAL A 46 -0.30 -4.56 -7.39
C VAL A 46 -1.42 -3.58 -7.74
N VAL A 47 -2.03 -2.98 -6.73
CA VAL A 47 -3.11 -1.99 -6.90
C VAL A 47 -2.70 -0.68 -6.23
N MET A 48 -2.81 0.42 -6.95
CA MET A 48 -2.49 1.74 -6.42
C MET A 48 -3.37 2.85 -6.99
N GLY A 49 -3.50 3.93 -6.27
CA GLY A 49 -4.12 5.15 -6.78
C GLY A 49 -3.16 5.92 -7.70
N ARG A 50 -3.72 6.83 -8.51
CA ARG A 50 -2.94 7.63 -9.46
C ARG A 50 -1.78 8.40 -8.82
N THR A 51 -2.02 9.08 -7.71
CA THR A 51 -0.97 9.86 -7.02
C THR A 51 0.19 8.98 -6.59
N THR A 52 -0.10 7.78 -6.04
CA THR A 52 0.92 6.80 -5.68
C THR A 52 1.69 6.33 -6.92
N PHE A 53 0.99 6.04 -8.02
CA PHE A 53 1.63 5.69 -9.29
C PHE A 53 2.59 6.79 -9.78
N GLU A 54 2.13 8.04 -9.80
CA GLU A 54 2.94 9.19 -10.24
C GLU A 54 4.17 9.38 -9.34
N THR A 55 4.03 9.19 -8.03
CA THR A 55 5.14 9.24 -7.07
C THR A 55 6.16 8.15 -7.34
N VAL A 56 5.72 6.90 -7.48
CA VAL A 56 6.62 5.75 -7.74
C VAL A 56 7.27 5.85 -9.11
N ALA A 57 6.53 6.27 -10.14
CA ALA A 57 7.05 6.44 -11.50
C ALA A 57 8.09 7.57 -11.62
N ALA A 58 8.09 8.52 -10.69
CA ALA A 58 9.07 9.61 -10.62
C ALA A 58 10.34 9.23 -9.83
N MET A 59 10.38 8.08 -9.16
CA MET A 59 11.56 7.62 -8.43
C MET A 59 12.70 7.30 -9.42
N PRO A 60 13.95 7.60 -9.05
CA PRO A 60 15.09 7.26 -9.88
C PRO A 60 15.29 5.73 -9.94
N GLY A 61 15.74 5.24 -11.12
CA GLY A 61 16.01 3.83 -11.35
C GLY A 61 14.97 3.14 -12.23
N ASP A 62 15.01 1.81 -12.22
CA ASP A 62 14.07 0.99 -12.99
C ASP A 62 12.70 0.94 -12.31
N TRP A 63 11.67 0.60 -13.11
CA TRP A 63 10.31 0.43 -12.60
C TRP A 63 10.26 -0.66 -11.52
N LEU A 64 9.82 -0.29 -10.30
CA LEU A 64 9.88 -1.16 -9.11
C LEU A 64 9.04 -2.44 -9.23
N TYR A 65 7.99 -2.42 -10.05
CA TYR A 65 7.07 -3.55 -10.23
C TYR A 65 7.23 -4.22 -11.60
N ALA A 66 8.44 -4.20 -12.16
CA ALA A 66 8.74 -4.87 -13.43
C ALA A 66 8.40 -6.36 -13.34
N GLY A 67 7.61 -6.86 -14.29
CA GLY A 67 7.16 -8.26 -14.31
C GLY A 67 5.92 -8.56 -13.47
N THR A 68 5.39 -7.59 -12.71
CA THR A 68 4.14 -7.73 -11.95
C THR A 68 3.02 -6.93 -12.63
N ARG A 69 1.80 -7.43 -12.60
CA ARG A 69 0.63 -6.70 -13.07
C ARG A 69 0.33 -5.55 -12.12
N VAL A 70 0.13 -4.33 -12.65
CA VAL A 70 -0.19 -3.14 -11.84
C VAL A 70 -1.50 -2.52 -12.32
N LEU A 71 -2.47 -2.41 -11.44
CA LEU A 71 -3.75 -1.73 -11.68
C LEU A 71 -3.74 -0.36 -11.01
N VAL A 72 -3.86 0.70 -11.81
CA VAL A 72 -3.89 2.08 -11.31
C VAL A 72 -5.31 2.61 -11.33
N VAL A 73 -5.90 2.80 -10.16
CA VAL A 73 -7.25 3.37 -10.02
C VAL A 73 -7.21 4.86 -10.39
N THR A 74 -7.84 5.21 -11.50
CA THR A 74 -7.81 6.56 -12.06
C THR A 74 -9.00 6.82 -12.99
N SER A 75 -9.48 8.06 -13.05
CA SER A 75 -10.48 8.50 -14.03
C SER A 75 -9.87 9.05 -15.32
N ARG A 76 -8.54 9.14 -15.41
CA ARG A 76 -7.83 9.73 -16.55
C ARG A 76 -6.87 8.73 -17.17
N PRO A 77 -6.59 8.82 -18.50
CA PRO A 77 -5.59 7.98 -19.16
C PRO A 77 -4.20 8.08 -18.48
N LEU A 78 -3.44 7.00 -18.52
CA LEU A 78 -2.04 6.96 -18.09
C LEU A 78 -1.16 7.07 -19.33
N ALA A 79 -0.56 8.24 -19.55
CA ALA A 79 0.39 8.43 -20.62
C ALA A 79 1.77 7.89 -20.23
N GLY A 80 2.42 7.13 -21.12
CA GLY A 80 3.78 6.64 -20.91
C GLY A 80 3.93 5.62 -19.77
N ALA A 81 2.87 4.92 -19.42
CA ALA A 81 2.91 3.90 -18.39
C ALA A 81 3.88 2.75 -18.74
N PRO A 82 4.65 2.22 -17.80
CA PRO A 82 5.50 1.05 -18.00
C PRO A 82 4.71 -0.20 -18.43
N ALA A 83 5.39 -1.19 -19.00
CA ALA A 83 4.77 -2.47 -19.34
C ALA A 83 4.17 -3.14 -18.07
N GLY A 84 2.99 -3.73 -18.21
CA GLY A 84 2.25 -4.36 -17.11
C GLY A 84 1.42 -3.39 -16.27
N VAL A 85 1.44 -2.08 -16.55
CA VAL A 85 0.61 -1.08 -15.88
C VAL A 85 -0.66 -0.81 -16.69
N GLU A 86 -1.81 -1.00 -16.06
CA GLU A 86 -3.14 -0.84 -16.64
C GLU A 86 -3.96 0.20 -15.86
N PRO A 87 -4.62 1.17 -16.51
CA PRO A 87 -5.57 2.04 -15.83
C PRO A 87 -6.86 1.28 -15.50
N TRP A 88 -7.40 1.52 -14.30
CA TRP A 88 -8.70 1.02 -13.88
C TRP A 88 -9.68 2.19 -13.69
N HIS A 89 -10.77 2.20 -14.46
CA HIS A 89 -11.69 3.33 -14.53
C HIS A 89 -13.04 3.08 -13.84
N ASP A 90 -13.37 1.81 -13.52
CA ASP A 90 -14.71 1.41 -13.08
C ASP A 90 -14.93 1.53 -11.56
N GLY A 91 -14.00 2.19 -10.86
CA GLY A 91 -14.08 2.43 -9.43
C GLY A 91 -13.68 1.23 -8.57
N VAL A 92 -13.61 1.46 -7.25
CA VAL A 92 -13.11 0.46 -6.28
C VAL A 92 -14.06 -0.74 -6.13
N PRO A 93 -15.40 -0.61 -6.08
CA PRO A 93 -16.28 -1.77 -5.97
C PRO A 93 -16.13 -2.77 -7.11
N ALA A 94 -16.04 -2.29 -8.35
CA ALA A 94 -15.84 -3.15 -9.52
C ALA A 94 -14.45 -3.78 -9.52
N LEU A 95 -13.42 -3.06 -9.04
CA LEU A 95 -12.07 -3.59 -8.87
C LEU A 95 -12.05 -4.75 -7.88
N ILE A 96 -12.68 -4.60 -6.73
CA ILE A 96 -12.76 -5.66 -5.71
C ILE A 96 -13.43 -6.92 -6.28
N ALA A 97 -14.53 -6.76 -7.02
CA ALA A 97 -15.20 -7.88 -7.69
C ALA A 97 -14.26 -8.57 -8.70
N HIS A 98 -13.59 -7.79 -9.55
CA HIS A 98 -12.63 -8.30 -10.54
C HIS A 98 -11.46 -9.06 -9.90
N LEU A 99 -10.90 -8.54 -8.80
CA LEU A 99 -9.81 -9.21 -8.07
C LEU A 99 -10.28 -10.51 -7.42
N GLY A 100 -11.52 -10.58 -6.96
CA GLY A 100 -12.13 -11.79 -6.39
C GLY A 100 -12.29 -12.94 -7.40
N GLU A 101 -12.37 -12.63 -8.69
CA GLU A 101 -12.43 -13.63 -9.77
C GLU A 101 -11.04 -14.16 -10.16
N SER A 102 -9.97 -13.45 -9.79
CA SER A 102 -8.60 -13.83 -10.11
C SER A 102 -8.12 -14.95 -9.19
N ALA A 103 -7.68 -16.09 -9.76
CA ALA A 103 -7.30 -17.26 -8.99
C ALA A 103 -5.81 -17.21 -8.59
N GLY A 104 -5.53 -17.33 -7.30
CA GLY A 104 -4.33 -17.95 -6.77
C GLY A 104 -3.20 -17.06 -6.26
N GLU A 105 -3.02 -15.83 -6.74
CA GLU A 105 -1.92 -14.96 -6.33
C GLU A 105 -2.40 -13.86 -5.37
N ASP A 106 -1.50 -13.42 -4.49
CA ASP A 106 -1.81 -12.35 -3.55
C ASP A 106 -1.88 -11.00 -4.27
N VAL A 107 -2.75 -10.13 -3.77
CA VAL A 107 -2.93 -8.76 -4.25
C VAL A 107 -2.41 -7.78 -3.22
N TRP A 108 -1.50 -6.90 -3.63
CA TRP A 108 -1.00 -5.84 -2.78
C TRP A 108 -1.66 -4.49 -3.09
N VAL A 109 -2.43 -3.98 -2.15
CA VAL A 109 -2.95 -2.61 -2.18
C VAL A 109 -1.87 -1.69 -1.60
N VAL A 110 -1.06 -1.10 -2.48
CA VAL A 110 0.06 -0.21 -2.10
C VAL A 110 -0.46 1.05 -1.41
N GLY A 111 -1.56 1.59 -1.91
CA GLY A 111 -2.13 2.83 -1.39
C GLY A 111 -2.49 3.82 -2.51
N GLY A 112 -2.75 5.14 -2.25
CA GLY A 112 -2.63 5.86 -0.95
C GLY A 112 -3.71 5.51 0.06
N GLY A 113 -3.68 6.27 1.16
CA GLY A 113 -4.55 6.02 2.31
C GLY A 113 -6.04 5.95 1.96
N GLY A 114 -6.52 6.76 1.02
CA GLY A 114 -7.92 6.70 0.57
C GLY A 114 -8.29 5.39 -0.12
N LEU A 115 -7.38 4.80 -0.92
CA LEU A 115 -7.61 3.51 -1.56
C LEU A 115 -7.62 2.39 -0.54
N GLN A 116 -6.67 2.36 0.39
CA GLN A 116 -6.66 1.39 1.49
C GLN A 116 -7.93 1.50 2.34
N ALA A 117 -8.34 2.71 2.70
CA ALA A 117 -9.58 2.95 3.44
C ALA A 117 -10.81 2.39 2.71
N ALA A 118 -10.88 2.54 1.39
CA ALA A 118 -11.98 2.01 0.58
C ALA A 118 -12.01 0.46 0.59
N PHE A 119 -10.84 -0.21 0.49
CA PHE A 119 -10.76 -1.66 0.63
C PHE A 119 -11.14 -2.13 2.03
N ILE A 120 -10.70 -1.43 3.08
CA ILE A 120 -11.08 -1.71 4.47
C ILE A 120 -12.58 -1.54 4.66
N ALA A 121 -13.18 -0.45 4.17
CA ALA A 121 -14.61 -0.18 4.28
C ALA A 121 -15.46 -1.24 3.60
N ALA A 122 -15.00 -1.74 2.45
CA ALA A 122 -15.65 -2.83 1.71
C ALA A 122 -15.44 -4.22 2.33
N GLY A 123 -14.61 -4.37 3.39
CA GLY A 123 -14.24 -5.66 3.96
C GLY A 123 -13.38 -6.51 3.02
N ALA A 124 -12.68 -5.89 2.09
CA ALA A 124 -11.90 -6.53 1.04
C ALA A 124 -10.38 -6.47 1.25
N LEU A 125 -9.93 -6.03 2.41
CA LEU A 125 -8.53 -6.14 2.84
C LEU A 125 -8.44 -7.22 3.91
N ASP A 126 -7.69 -8.28 3.66
CA ASP A 126 -7.57 -9.44 4.56
C ASP A 126 -6.47 -9.22 5.61
N ARG A 127 -5.34 -8.62 5.20
CA ARG A 127 -4.15 -8.44 6.03
C ARG A 127 -3.55 -7.05 5.83
N LEU A 128 -3.09 -6.46 6.93
CA LEU A 128 -2.29 -5.23 6.92
C LEU A 128 -0.98 -5.46 7.68
N ASP A 129 0.14 -5.34 6.98
CA ASP A 129 1.48 -5.21 7.55
C ASP A 129 1.81 -3.71 7.63
N LEU A 130 1.74 -3.15 8.83
CA LEU A 130 2.03 -1.74 9.10
C LEU A 130 3.40 -1.61 9.76
N PHE A 131 4.29 -0.88 9.11
CA PHE A 131 5.59 -0.50 9.67
C PHE A 131 5.48 0.88 10.31
N VAL A 132 5.56 0.92 11.62
CA VAL A 132 5.58 2.17 12.38
C VAL A 132 7.02 2.64 12.45
N ILE A 133 7.28 3.77 11.81
CA ILE A 133 8.60 4.40 11.75
C ILE A 133 8.73 5.38 12.92
N PRO A 134 9.84 5.37 13.68
CA PRO A 134 10.02 6.21 14.87
C PRO A 134 10.32 7.68 14.52
N VAL A 135 9.43 8.30 13.74
CA VAL A 135 9.49 9.68 13.27
C VAL A 135 8.14 10.35 13.50
N LEU A 136 8.15 11.62 13.89
CA LEU A 136 6.99 12.51 13.91
C LEU A 136 7.09 13.46 12.72
N LEU A 137 6.11 13.44 11.82
CA LEU A 137 6.05 14.36 10.67
C LEU A 137 5.26 15.64 11.00
N GLY A 138 4.38 15.60 12.02
CA GLY A 138 3.57 16.73 12.43
C GLY A 138 2.54 17.17 11.39
N GLY A 139 2.29 16.33 10.37
CA GLY A 139 1.34 16.55 9.29
C GLY A 139 1.81 15.93 7.98
N GLY A 140 0.89 15.74 7.04
CA GLY A 140 1.17 15.08 5.77
C GLY A 140 -0.04 14.34 5.22
N VAL A 141 0.22 13.31 4.41
CA VAL A 141 -0.82 12.42 3.90
C VAL A 141 -1.13 11.36 4.96
N PRO A 142 -2.35 11.33 5.53
CA PRO A 142 -2.67 10.38 6.59
C PRO A 142 -2.76 8.94 6.04
N LEU A 143 -2.31 7.97 6.85
CA LEU A 143 -2.48 6.54 6.56
C LEU A 143 -3.97 6.18 6.49
N PHE A 144 -4.75 6.68 7.46
CA PHE A 144 -6.20 6.48 7.54
C PHE A 144 -6.90 7.83 7.50
N PRO A 145 -7.42 8.26 6.32
CA PRO A 145 -8.21 9.47 6.23
C PRO A 145 -9.46 9.38 7.13
N ALA A 146 -9.65 10.36 8.01
CA ALA A 146 -10.66 10.32 9.06
C ALA A 146 -12.10 10.12 8.55
N GLU A 147 -12.46 10.72 7.40
CA GLU A 147 -13.80 10.63 6.83
C GLU A 147 -14.03 9.35 6.00
N ALA A 148 -12.95 8.68 5.58
CA ALA A 148 -13.02 7.52 4.69
C ALA A 148 -12.83 6.18 5.42
N THR A 149 -12.29 6.21 6.65
CA THR A 149 -11.96 4.99 7.40
C THR A 149 -13.01 4.71 8.46
N PRO A 150 -13.78 3.61 8.34
CA PRO A 150 -14.78 3.25 9.34
C PRO A 150 -14.10 2.77 10.63
N ALA A 151 -14.76 3.00 11.77
CA ALA A 151 -14.34 2.40 13.02
C ALA A 151 -14.45 0.87 12.94
N ARG A 152 -13.32 0.17 13.11
CA ARG A 152 -13.25 -1.29 13.01
C ARG A 152 -12.23 -1.84 14.01
N ARG A 153 -12.57 -2.95 14.64
CA ARG A 153 -11.62 -3.71 15.46
C ARG A 153 -10.78 -4.60 14.56
N LEU A 154 -9.46 -4.61 14.77
CA LEU A 154 -8.51 -5.47 14.07
C LEU A 154 -7.94 -6.51 15.04
N THR A 155 -7.52 -7.66 14.51
CA THR A 155 -6.84 -8.70 15.28
C THR A 155 -5.34 -8.61 15.03
N LEU A 156 -4.57 -8.31 16.07
CA LEU A 156 -3.11 -8.35 15.99
C LEU A 156 -2.65 -9.80 15.88
N VAL A 157 -1.91 -10.12 14.82
CA VAL A 157 -1.40 -11.47 14.51
C VAL A 157 0.07 -11.60 14.90
N GLU A 158 0.85 -10.56 14.61
CA GLU A 158 2.31 -10.59 14.80
C GLU A 158 2.85 -9.18 15.06
N THR A 159 3.90 -9.10 15.85
CA THR A 159 4.72 -7.90 16.06
C THR A 159 6.18 -8.23 15.87
N GLU A 160 6.92 -7.34 15.21
CA GLU A 160 8.37 -7.46 15.06
C GLU A 160 9.01 -6.09 15.26
N SER A 161 10.09 -6.03 16.03
CA SER A 161 10.88 -4.82 16.22
C SER A 161 12.24 -4.95 15.55
N TYR A 162 12.69 -3.87 14.92
CA TYR A 162 13.93 -3.81 14.18
C TYR A 162 14.98 -2.98 14.94
N ALA A 163 16.28 -3.23 14.65
CA ALA A 163 17.38 -2.57 15.34
C ALA A 163 17.39 -1.04 15.16
N ASN A 164 16.81 -0.52 14.06
CA ASN A 164 16.68 0.91 13.78
C ASN A 164 15.46 1.57 14.45
N GLY A 165 14.74 0.83 15.29
CA GLY A 165 13.58 1.33 16.04
C GLY A 165 12.24 1.21 15.32
N MET A 166 12.20 0.72 14.08
CA MET A 166 10.94 0.38 13.42
C MET A 166 10.21 -0.75 14.15
N VAL A 167 8.89 -0.76 14.05
CA VAL A 167 8.04 -1.86 14.52
C VAL A 167 7.08 -2.26 13.40
N ARG A 168 7.08 -3.54 13.03
CA ARG A 168 6.04 -4.12 12.18
C ARG A 168 4.89 -4.64 13.02
N LEU A 169 3.69 -4.23 12.66
CA LEU A 169 2.43 -4.72 13.22
C LEU A 169 1.66 -5.42 12.09
N ARG A 170 1.42 -6.71 12.24
CA ARG A 170 0.59 -7.48 11.31
C ARG A 170 -0.80 -7.66 11.90
N TYR A 171 -1.81 -7.17 11.18
CA TYR A 171 -3.21 -7.30 11.55
C TYR A 171 -3.98 -8.15 10.54
N ALA A 172 -4.89 -9.00 11.04
CA ALA A 172 -5.99 -9.55 10.26
C ALA A 172 -7.20 -8.61 10.37
N LEU A 173 -7.90 -8.42 9.23
CA LEU A 173 -9.05 -7.53 9.12
C LEU A 173 -10.36 -8.30 8.90
N SER A 174 -10.30 -9.57 8.62
CA SER A 174 -11.45 -10.50 8.49
C SER A 174 -11.90 -11.05 9.82
#